data_aa203df5f1528ff21782b9195ac7964a
#
_entry.id   aa203df5f1528ff21782b9195ac7964a
#
_cell.length_a   1.000
_cell.length_b   1.000
_cell.length_c   1.000
_cell.angle_alpha   90.00
_cell.angle_beta   90.00
_cell.angle_gamma   90.00
#
_symmetry.space_group_name_H-M   'P 1'
#
loop_
_entity.id
_entity.type
_entity.pdbx_description
1 polymer ?
#
loop_
_entity_poly.entity_id
_entity_poly.type
_entity_poly.pdbx_seq_one_letter_code
_entity_poly.pdbx_strand_id
1 'polypeptide(L)'
;MELPVVEVRDRKPPWLKVRAPGGPNYLRLKRLMRDANLHSVCEEAHCPNIGECWEDATATFMILGDVCTRNCGYCAIAHGRPTWEDREEPERVARAVRDLELEYVVITSVNRDDLADGGAAHWAATVRAVRRHAPRCRVEVLIPDFQGDAAALATVIDAAPDILNHNTETVPRLYRVARHGGRYERTLELFRRARATAPALPTKSGIILGLGEERHELLVTMRDLVDVGVSILTLGQYLRPSAQHLPVSRYYRPEEFAELADAGRALGFTHVEAGPLVRSSYHAKKQADSAATDVRGAEPRASRTGHPRSEPTADLL
;
A
#
# COMPACT_ATOMS: atom_id res chain seq x y z
N MET A 1 -10.79 -4.06 26.26
CA MET A 1 -11.83 -3.13 25.74
C MET A 1 -12.53 -3.89 24.62
N GLU A 2 -13.74 -4.34 24.85
CA GLU A 2 -14.56 -4.98 23.84
C GLU A 2 -15.10 -3.90 22.92
N LEU A 3 -14.95 -4.09 21.60
CA LEU A 3 -15.59 -3.22 20.62
C LEU A 3 -17.11 -3.38 20.73
N PRO A 4 -17.91 -2.31 20.63
CA PRO A 4 -19.36 -2.44 20.61
C PRO A 4 -19.76 -3.27 19.38
N VAL A 5 -20.27 -4.48 19.61
CA VAL A 5 -20.81 -5.35 18.58
C VAL A 5 -22.16 -4.75 18.14
N VAL A 6 -22.13 -3.91 17.14
CA VAL A 6 -23.35 -3.61 16.39
C VAL A 6 -23.51 -4.78 15.41
N GLU A 7 -24.47 -5.66 15.68
CA GLU A 7 -24.87 -6.70 14.71
C GLU A 7 -25.38 -6.03 13.44
N VAL A 8 -24.46 -5.83 12.49
CA VAL A 8 -24.84 -5.48 11.13
C VAL A 8 -25.38 -6.74 10.48
N ARG A 9 -26.69 -6.88 10.43
CA ARG A 9 -27.39 -8.01 9.78
C ARG A 9 -27.08 -8.01 8.28
N ASP A 10 -26.07 -8.76 7.89
CA ASP A 10 -25.93 -9.82 6.89
C ASP A 10 -26.11 -9.59 5.40
N ARG A 11 -26.50 -8.45 4.88
CA ARG A 11 -26.40 -8.23 3.42
C ARG A 11 -25.43 -7.10 3.11
N LYS A 12 -24.34 -7.47 2.37
CA LYS A 12 -23.46 -6.45 1.81
C LYS A 12 -24.29 -5.43 1.04
N PRO A 13 -24.05 -4.13 1.20
CA PRO A 13 -24.75 -3.09 0.46
C PRO A 13 -24.63 -3.26 -1.06
N PRO A 14 -25.58 -2.71 -1.87
CA PRO A 14 -25.56 -2.87 -3.32
C PRO A 14 -24.28 -2.40 -4.01
N TRP A 15 -23.60 -1.40 -3.45
CA TRP A 15 -22.36 -0.84 -4.00
C TRP A 15 -21.10 -1.72 -3.77
N LEU A 16 -21.24 -2.84 -3.04
CA LEU A 16 -20.18 -3.83 -2.86
C LEU A 16 -20.30 -5.03 -3.83
N LYS A 17 -21.01 -4.87 -4.93
CA LYS A 17 -21.10 -5.89 -5.99
C LYS A 17 -19.87 -5.82 -6.88
N VAL A 18 -19.31 -6.98 -7.20
CA VAL A 18 -18.16 -7.15 -8.09
C VAL A 18 -18.52 -8.12 -9.23
N ARG A 19 -17.78 -8.03 -10.33
CA ARG A 19 -17.86 -9.00 -11.43
C ARG A 19 -17.30 -10.35 -10.98
N ALA A 20 -17.94 -11.43 -11.39
CA ALA A 20 -17.36 -12.76 -11.22
C ALA A 20 -16.09 -12.90 -12.07
N PRO A 21 -15.00 -13.49 -11.53
CA PRO A 21 -13.79 -13.74 -12.28
C PRO A 21 -14.02 -14.81 -13.35
N GLY A 22 -13.39 -14.67 -14.54
CA GLY A 22 -13.58 -15.68 -15.61
C GLY A 22 -13.12 -15.28 -17.00
N GLY A 23 -12.55 -14.10 -17.20
CA GLY A 23 -12.03 -13.66 -18.50
C GLY A 23 -10.76 -14.40 -18.95
N PRO A 24 -10.33 -14.26 -20.22
CA PRO A 24 -9.17 -14.96 -20.78
C PRO A 24 -7.85 -14.59 -20.07
N ASN A 25 -7.63 -13.31 -19.74
CA ASN A 25 -6.45 -12.85 -19.01
C ASN A 25 -6.45 -13.39 -17.58
N TYR A 26 -7.60 -13.39 -16.90
CA TYR A 26 -7.74 -14.01 -15.59
C TYR A 26 -7.28 -15.48 -15.60
N LEU A 27 -7.74 -16.26 -16.56
CA LEU A 27 -7.38 -17.67 -16.69
C LEU A 27 -5.90 -17.86 -17.04
N ARG A 28 -5.31 -16.97 -17.84
CA ARG A 28 -3.88 -16.98 -18.18
C ARG A 28 -3.03 -16.70 -16.93
N LEU A 29 -3.35 -15.64 -16.19
CA LEU A 29 -2.64 -15.32 -14.95
C LEU A 29 -2.73 -16.45 -13.93
N LYS A 30 -3.92 -17.01 -13.75
CA LYS A 30 -4.14 -18.10 -12.80
C LYS A 30 -3.30 -19.33 -13.12
N ARG A 31 -3.16 -19.69 -14.39
CA ARG A 31 -2.27 -20.78 -14.83
C ARG A 31 -0.82 -20.44 -14.55
N LEU A 32 -0.36 -19.25 -14.95
CA LEU A 32 1.02 -18.81 -14.74
C LEU A 32 1.42 -18.84 -13.26
N MET A 33 0.56 -18.33 -12.36
CA MET A 33 0.83 -18.38 -10.92
C MET A 33 1.04 -19.81 -10.41
N ARG A 34 0.20 -20.74 -10.87
CA ARG A 34 0.30 -22.15 -10.48
C ARG A 34 1.55 -22.84 -11.08
N ASP A 35 1.79 -22.66 -12.37
CA ASP A 35 2.90 -23.29 -13.09
C ASP A 35 4.26 -22.80 -12.57
N ALA A 36 4.32 -21.53 -12.14
CA ALA A 36 5.51 -20.94 -11.54
C ALA A 36 5.61 -21.14 -10.01
N ASN A 37 4.66 -21.82 -9.37
CA ASN A 37 4.58 -21.95 -7.91
C ASN A 37 4.71 -20.58 -7.21
N LEU A 38 3.88 -19.61 -7.61
CA LEU A 38 3.84 -18.26 -7.08
C LEU A 38 2.53 -17.99 -6.35
N HIS A 39 2.61 -17.18 -5.30
CA HIS A 39 1.47 -16.73 -4.52
C HIS A 39 1.00 -15.34 -4.95
N SER A 40 -0.29 -15.11 -4.83
CA SER A 40 -0.91 -13.80 -5.06
C SER A 40 -1.79 -13.41 -3.88
N VAL A 41 -1.59 -12.20 -3.35
CA VAL A 41 -2.50 -11.66 -2.33
C VAL A 41 -3.94 -11.56 -2.85
N CYS A 42 -4.14 -11.53 -4.17
CA CYS A 42 -5.47 -11.50 -4.76
C CYS A 42 -6.25 -12.80 -4.50
N GLU A 43 -5.58 -13.95 -4.53
CA GLU A 43 -6.17 -15.26 -4.19
C GLU A 43 -6.19 -15.47 -2.67
N GLU A 44 -5.06 -15.34 -2.00
CA GLU A 44 -4.91 -15.66 -0.58
C GLU A 44 -5.76 -14.76 0.33
N ALA A 45 -5.90 -13.48 0.00
CA ALA A 45 -6.76 -12.56 0.74
C ALA A 45 -8.21 -12.49 0.23
N HIS A 46 -8.62 -13.37 -0.69
CA HIS A 46 -9.97 -13.38 -1.28
C HIS A 46 -10.38 -11.98 -1.79
N CYS A 47 -9.50 -11.34 -2.57
CA CYS A 47 -9.69 -9.97 -3.03
C CYS A 47 -10.93 -9.88 -3.94
N PRO A 48 -11.89 -8.98 -3.67
CA PRO A 48 -13.09 -8.84 -4.49
C PRO A 48 -12.79 -8.36 -5.91
N ASN A 49 -11.65 -7.70 -6.13
CA ASN A 49 -11.28 -7.11 -7.43
C ASN A 49 -10.49 -8.07 -8.33
N ILE A 50 -10.25 -9.31 -7.89
CA ILE A 50 -9.40 -10.26 -8.64
C ILE A 50 -9.85 -10.44 -10.09
N GLY A 51 -11.17 -10.47 -10.33
CA GLY A 51 -11.73 -10.64 -11.68
C GLY A 51 -11.43 -9.47 -12.62
N GLU A 52 -11.47 -8.25 -12.09
CA GLU A 52 -11.17 -7.03 -12.84
C GLU A 52 -9.67 -6.85 -13.02
N CYS A 53 -8.91 -6.85 -11.91
CA CYS A 53 -7.46 -6.64 -11.94
C CYS A 53 -6.73 -7.66 -12.82
N TRP A 54 -7.11 -8.93 -12.74
CA TRP A 54 -6.47 -9.98 -13.53
C TRP A 54 -6.88 -9.94 -15.00
N GLU A 55 -8.09 -9.48 -15.31
CA GLU A 55 -8.49 -9.25 -16.70
C GLU A 55 -7.72 -8.07 -17.30
N ASP A 56 -7.39 -7.05 -16.49
CA ASP A 56 -6.53 -5.92 -16.86
C ASP A 56 -5.02 -6.26 -16.77
N ALA A 57 -4.65 -7.54 -16.72
CA ALA A 57 -3.28 -8.05 -16.59
C ALA A 57 -2.50 -7.43 -15.43
N THR A 58 -3.19 -7.08 -14.32
CA THR A 58 -2.61 -6.52 -13.10
C THR A 58 -2.67 -7.55 -11.98
N ALA A 59 -1.53 -7.97 -11.45
CA ALA A 59 -1.44 -8.88 -10.31
C ALA A 59 -0.56 -8.30 -9.21
N THR A 60 -0.87 -8.68 -7.97
CA THR A 60 -0.02 -8.40 -6.81
C THR A 60 0.62 -9.70 -6.36
N PHE A 61 1.92 -9.83 -6.57
CA PHE A 61 2.69 -10.99 -6.13
C PHE A 61 2.90 -10.95 -4.62
N MET A 62 2.73 -12.10 -3.97
CA MET A 62 3.01 -12.27 -2.56
C MET A 62 4.22 -13.19 -2.40
N ILE A 63 5.30 -12.67 -1.85
CA ILE A 63 6.57 -13.37 -1.66
C ILE A 63 6.75 -13.85 -0.21
N LEU A 64 7.78 -14.66 0.02
CA LEU A 64 8.11 -15.27 1.31
C LEU A 64 7.09 -16.31 1.77
N GLY A 65 6.36 -16.90 0.82
CA GLY A 65 5.37 -17.95 1.05
C GLY A 65 3.98 -17.41 1.39
N ASP A 66 3.13 -18.30 1.95
CA ASP A 66 1.70 -18.09 2.20
C ASP A 66 1.33 -18.11 3.69
N VAL A 67 2.28 -18.34 4.60
CA VAL A 67 2.07 -18.40 6.04
C VAL A 67 2.70 -17.19 6.72
N CYS A 68 1.87 -16.36 7.35
CA CYS A 68 2.30 -15.15 8.06
C CYS A 68 2.61 -15.46 9.54
N THR A 69 3.69 -14.87 10.08
CA THR A 69 4.01 -14.97 11.51
C THR A 69 3.09 -14.15 12.42
N ARG A 70 2.26 -13.26 11.82
CA ARG A 70 1.32 -12.39 12.54
C ARG A 70 -0.12 -12.76 12.23
N ASN A 71 -0.99 -12.60 13.24
CA ASN A 71 -2.42 -12.88 13.15
C ASN A 71 -3.22 -11.56 13.25
N CYS A 72 -3.25 -10.78 12.17
CA CYS A 72 -4.07 -9.57 12.13
C CYS A 72 -5.55 -9.92 12.03
N GLY A 73 -6.38 -9.34 12.89
CA GLY A 73 -7.81 -9.70 13.02
C GLY A 73 -8.68 -9.40 11.78
N TYR A 74 -8.16 -8.68 10.79
CA TYR A 74 -8.84 -8.36 9.52
C TYR A 74 -8.34 -9.18 8.34
N CYS A 75 -7.22 -9.93 8.49
CA CYS A 75 -6.48 -10.51 7.37
C CYS A 75 -6.82 -11.99 7.14
N ALA A 76 -7.15 -12.35 5.91
CA ALA A 76 -7.49 -13.72 5.52
C ALA A 76 -6.27 -14.64 5.31
N ILE A 77 -5.05 -14.08 5.27
CA ILE A 77 -3.82 -14.86 5.04
C ILE A 77 -3.63 -15.86 6.19
N ALA A 78 -3.26 -17.08 5.83
CA ALA A 78 -2.92 -18.13 6.81
C ALA A 78 -1.81 -17.64 7.74
N HIS A 79 -1.95 -17.94 9.04
CA HIS A 79 -0.98 -17.53 10.05
C HIS A 79 -0.44 -18.73 10.83
N GLY A 80 0.83 -18.62 11.22
CA GLY A 80 1.50 -19.70 11.93
C GLY A 80 3.02 -19.54 11.88
N ARG A 81 3.72 -20.67 11.97
CA ARG A 81 5.17 -20.71 11.83
C ARG A 81 5.53 -21.20 10.42
N PRO A 82 6.10 -20.37 9.55
CA PRO A 82 6.61 -20.81 8.25
C PRO A 82 7.71 -21.87 8.44
N THR A 83 7.74 -22.87 7.57
CA THR A 83 8.69 -24.00 7.68
C THR A 83 9.78 -23.98 6.64
N TRP A 84 9.73 -23.06 5.67
CA TRP A 84 10.67 -23.02 4.55
C TRP A 84 10.87 -21.59 4.01
N GLU A 85 11.98 -21.42 3.30
CA GLU A 85 12.33 -20.22 2.55
C GLU A 85 12.73 -20.65 1.13
N ASP A 86 12.11 -20.07 0.13
CA ASP A 86 12.34 -20.41 -1.27
C ASP A 86 13.29 -19.39 -1.91
N ARG A 87 14.55 -19.73 -2.01
CA ARG A 87 15.59 -18.86 -2.57
C ARG A 87 15.44 -18.62 -4.07
N GLU A 88 14.68 -19.45 -4.79
CA GLU A 88 14.43 -19.32 -6.22
C GLU A 88 13.19 -18.46 -6.53
N GLU A 89 12.37 -18.13 -5.52
CA GLU A 89 11.17 -17.31 -5.68
C GLU A 89 11.44 -15.95 -6.36
N PRO A 90 12.51 -15.18 -6.02
CA PRO A 90 12.82 -13.91 -6.69
C PRO A 90 12.96 -14.02 -8.20
N GLU A 91 13.65 -15.05 -8.68
CA GLU A 91 13.85 -15.29 -10.11
C GLU A 91 12.56 -15.75 -10.79
N ARG A 92 11.71 -16.53 -10.12
CA ARG A 92 10.42 -16.95 -10.67
C ARG A 92 9.44 -15.77 -10.78
N VAL A 93 9.37 -14.90 -9.75
CA VAL A 93 8.60 -13.66 -9.81
C VAL A 93 9.06 -12.79 -10.97
N ALA A 94 10.37 -12.57 -11.13
CA ALA A 94 10.91 -11.74 -12.19
C ALA A 94 10.60 -12.30 -13.60
N ARG A 95 10.70 -13.62 -13.79
CA ARG A 95 10.29 -14.26 -15.04
C ARG A 95 8.79 -14.08 -15.30
N ALA A 96 7.94 -14.25 -14.29
CA ALA A 96 6.50 -14.05 -14.43
C ALA A 96 6.16 -12.60 -14.83
N VAL A 97 6.81 -11.60 -14.23
CA VAL A 97 6.65 -10.17 -14.58
C VAL A 97 7.03 -9.91 -16.04
N ARG A 98 8.14 -10.51 -16.52
CA ARG A 98 8.59 -10.41 -17.91
C ARG A 98 7.59 -11.09 -18.86
N ASP A 99 7.20 -12.34 -18.57
CA ASP A 99 6.37 -13.16 -19.44
C ASP A 99 4.91 -12.64 -19.55
N LEU A 100 4.48 -11.87 -18.56
CA LEU A 100 3.24 -11.11 -18.57
C LEU A 100 3.39 -9.71 -19.20
N GLU A 101 4.61 -9.30 -19.55
CA GLU A 101 4.92 -7.98 -20.11
C GLU A 101 4.40 -6.83 -19.25
N LEU A 102 4.48 -6.96 -17.90
CA LEU A 102 3.94 -5.98 -16.99
C LEU A 102 4.73 -4.67 -17.07
N GLU A 103 4.02 -3.56 -17.19
CA GLU A 103 4.59 -2.20 -17.06
C GLU A 103 4.64 -1.72 -15.61
N TYR A 104 3.86 -2.36 -14.74
CA TYR A 104 3.78 -2.05 -13.32
C TYR A 104 3.50 -3.32 -12.52
N VAL A 105 4.25 -3.54 -11.46
CA VAL A 105 4.05 -4.68 -10.56
C VAL A 105 3.98 -4.20 -9.12
N VAL A 106 3.05 -4.75 -8.36
CA VAL A 106 3.02 -4.64 -6.91
C VAL A 106 3.51 -5.95 -6.31
N ILE A 107 4.49 -5.85 -5.44
CA ILE A 107 5.02 -6.98 -4.68
C ILE A 107 4.68 -6.75 -3.22
N THR A 108 4.12 -7.74 -2.56
CA THR A 108 3.88 -7.76 -1.12
C THR A 108 4.44 -9.04 -0.51
N SER A 109 4.38 -9.19 0.80
CA SER A 109 4.78 -10.42 1.48
C SER A 109 3.90 -10.72 2.68
N VAL A 110 3.98 -11.95 3.18
CA VAL A 110 3.65 -12.26 4.57
C VAL A 110 4.69 -11.64 5.52
N ASN A 111 4.35 -11.45 6.80
CA ASN A 111 5.38 -11.13 7.80
C ASN A 111 6.21 -12.37 8.11
N ARG A 112 7.50 -12.18 8.22
CA ARG A 112 8.50 -13.21 8.55
C ARG A 112 9.32 -12.76 9.76
N ASP A 113 8.63 -12.52 10.88
CA ASP A 113 9.28 -12.14 12.15
C ASP A 113 10.19 -13.25 12.70
N ASP A 114 10.17 -14.42 12.09
CA ASP A 114 11.05 -15.55 12.34
C ASP A 114 12.43 -15.43 11.67
N LEU A 115 12.56 -14.60 10.64
CA LEU A 115 13.83 -14.30 9.96
C LEU A 115 14.53 -13.12 10.64
N ALA A 116 15.85 -13.19 10.73
CA ALA A 116 16.67 -12.18 11.42
C ALA A 116 16.50 -10.77 10.84
N ASP A 117 16.30 -10.66 9.50
CA ASP A 117 16.10 -9.42 8.77
C ASP A 117 14.63 -9.19 8.36
N GLY A 118 13.71 -10.00 8.87
CA GLY A 118 12.30 -9.96 8.48
C GLY A 118 12.06 -10.26 7.00
N GLY A 119 13.04 -10.85 6.30
CA GLY A 119 13.01 -11.17 4.88
C GLY A 119 13.48 -10.04 3.96
N ALA A 120 14.14 -8.99 4.49
CA ALA A 120 14.57 -7.83 3.71
C ALA A 120 15.54 -8.19 2.58
N ALA A 121 16.46 -9.14 2.78
CA ALA A 121 17.35 -9.63 1.74
C ALA A 121 16.59 -10.28 0.57
N HIS A 122 15.54 -11.03 0.87
CA HIS A 122 14.66 -11.65 -0.14
C HIS A 122 13.87 -10.59 -0.93
N TRP A 123 13.37 -9.56 -0.25
CA TRP A 123 12.76 -8.39 -0.87
C TRP A 123 13.70 -7.73 -1.88
N ALA A 124 14.92 -7.43 -1.44
CA ALA A 124 15.92 -6.80 -2.29
C ALA A 124 16.31 -7.68 -3.50
N ALA A 125 16.43 -8.98 -3.28
CA ALA A 125 16.69 -9.95 -4.36
C ALA A 125 15.56 -9.94 -5.40
N THR A 126 14.30 -9.90 -4.94
CA THR A 126 13.11 -9.86 -5.82
C THR A 126 13.07 -8.58 -6.66
N VAL A 127 13.25 -7.42 -6.04
CA VAL A 127 13.26 -6.13 -6.77
C VAL A 127 14.39 -6.12 -7.81
N ARG A 128 15.61 -6.53 -7.43
CA ARG A 128 16.76 -6.59 -8.34
C ARG A 128 16.55 -7.59 -9.48
N ALA A 129 15.92 -8.74 -9.21
CA ALA A 129 15.58 -9.71 -10.24
C ALA A 129 14.57 -9.12 -11.24
N VAL A 130 13.51 -8.46 -10.79
CA VAL A 130 12.56 -7.79 -11.68
C VAL A 130 13.26 -6.72 -12.53
N ARG A 131 14.17 -5.92 -11.95
CA ARG A 131 14.96 -4.93 -12.71
C ARG A 131 15.80 -5.56 -13.82
N ARG A 132 16.36 -6.75 -13.59
CA ARG A 132 17.13 -7.47 -14.62
C ARG A 132 16.27 -8.03 -15.75
N HIS A 133 15.12 -8.64 -15.39
CA HIS A 133 14.26 -9.35 -16.34
C HIS A 133 13.26 -8.44 -17.07
N ALA A 134 12.80 -7.38 -16.43
CA ALA A 134 11.82 -6.43 -16.92
C ALA A 134 12.23 -4.98 -16.58
N PRO A 135 13.30 -4.44 -17.17
CA PRO A 135 13.91 -3.16 -16.78
C PRO A 135 12.99 -1.95 -16.96
N ARG A 136 11.93 -2.07 -17.76
CA ARG A 136 10.92 -1.00 -17.96
C ARG A 136 9.74 -1.10 -17.00
N CYS A 137 9.61 -2.21 -16.26
CA CYS A 137 8.55 -2.40 -15.30
C CYS A 137 8.82 -1.58 -14.04
N ARG A 138 7.85 -0.77 -13.64
CA ARG A 138 7.89 -0.08 -12.34
C ARG A 138 7.51 -1.04 -11.23
N VAL A 139 8.20 -0.93 -10.10
CA VAL A 139 8.05 -1.83 -8.96
C VAL A 139 7.56 -1.06 -7.73
N GLU A 140 6.35 -1.34 -7.30
CA GLU A 140 5.84 -0.93 -5.98
C GLU A 140 6.06 -2.09 -4.99
N VAL A 141 6.61 -1.78 -3.83
CA VAL A 141 6.78 -2.74 -2.74
C VAL A 141 5.86 -2.40 -1.58
N LEU A 142 4.97 -3.32 -1.19
CA LEU A 142 4.12 -3.20 0.00
C LEU A 142 4.74 -4.04 1.12
N ILE A 143 5.62 -3.39 1.90
CA ILE A 143 6.50 -4.03 2.88
C ILE A 143 5.86 -4.20 4.27
N PRO A 144 6.31 -5.19 5.08
CA PRO A 144 6.06 -5.24 6.51
C PRO A 144 6.83 -4.14 7.25
N ASP A 145 6.61 -4.03 8.57
CA ASP A 145 7.32 -3.05 9.40
C ASP A 145 8.72 -3.51 9.84
N PHE A 146 9.15 -4.71 9.43
CA PHE A 146 10.43 -5.34 9.83
C PHE A 146 10.72 -5.23 11.34
N GLN A 147 9.70 -5.25 12.18
CA GLN A 147 9.79 -5.01 13.63
C GLN A 147 10.50 -3.70 14.03
N GLY A 148 10.65 -2.76 13.07
CA GLY A 148 11.33 -1.48 13.23
C GLY A 148 12.83 -1.54 12.95
N ASP A 149 13.32 -2.60 12.34
CA ASP A 149 14.74 -2.70 11.93
C ASP A 149 15.05 -1.71 10.80
N ALA A 150 15.94 -0.77 11.08
CA ALA A 150 16.35 0.25 10.13
C ALA A 150 17.25 -0.32 9.01
N ALA A 151 18.07 -1.32 9.30
CA ALA A 151 18.95 -1.94 8.30
C ALA A 151 18.13 -2.76 7.29
N ALA A 152 17.09 -3.47 7.76
CA ALA A 152 16.16 -4.17 6.91
C ALA A 152 15.43 -3.20 5.95
N LEU A 153 14.93 -2.08 6.45
CA LEU A 153 14.30 -1.05 5.62
C LEU A 153 15.29 -0.48 4.60
N ALA A 154 16.52 -0.14 5.00
CA ALA A 154 17.55 0.36 4.09
C ALA A 154 17.88 -0.64 2.99
N THR A 155 17.97 -1.95 3.31
CA THR A 155 18.21 -3.02 2.34
C THR A 155 17.16 -3.05 1.22
N VAL A 156 15.88 -2.81 1.54
CA VAL A 156 14.80 -2.76 0.55
C VAL A 156 14.87 -1.46 -0.26
N ILE A 157 15.13 -0.32 0.37
CA ILE A 157 15.27 0.98 -0.31
C ILE A 157 16.46 0.96 -1.29
N ASP A 158 17.58 0.36 -0.92
CA ASP A 158 18.78 0.21 -1.75
C ASP A 158 18.54 -0.67 -3.00
N ALA A 159 17.52 -1.50 -2.98
CA ALA A 159 17.10 -2.24 -4.18
C ALA A 159 16.38 -1.35 -5.21
N ALA A 160 16.13 -0.09 -4.89
CA ALA A 160 15.54 0.94 -5.72
C ALA A 160 14.12 0.60 -6.25
N PRO A 161 13.13 0.36 -5.38
CA PRO A 161 11.73 0.33 -5.80
C PRO A 161 11.29 1.70 -6.30
N ASP A 162 10.24 1.76 -7.13
CA ASP A 162 9.67 3.02 -7.62
C ASP A 162 8.69 3.65 -6.61
N ILE A 163 8.04 2.83 -5.78
CA ILE A 163 7.17 3.26 -4.68
C ILE A 163 7.39 2.35 -3.47
N LEU A 164 7.52 2.97 -2.30
CA LEU A 164 7.53 2.29 -1.01
C LEU A 164 6.16 2.42 -0.35
N ASN A 165 5.47 1.30 -0.20
CA ASN A 165 4.17 1.22 0.43
C ASN A 165 4.28 0.44 1.75
N HIS A 166 3.64 0.96 2.80
CA HIS A 166 3.41 0.27 4.06
C HIS A 166 2.05 0.70 4.63
N ASN A 167 1.12 -0.23 4.72
CA ASN A 167 -0.22 0.10 5.19
C ASN A 167 -0.23 0.42 6.69
N THR A 168 -0.92 1.50 7.05
CA THR A 168 -1.28 1.83 8.44
C THR A 168 -2.43 0.96 8.93
N GLU A 169 -3.32 0.59 8.04
CA GLU A 169 -4.50 -0.27 8.20
C GLU A 169 -5.62 0.36 9.02
N THR A 170 -5.36 0.95 10.18
CA THR A 170 -6.39 1.54 11.05
C THR A 170 -5.83 2.65 11.94
N VAL A 171 -6.71 3.27 12.74
CA VAL A 171 -6.37 4.34 13.69
C VAL A 171 -5.67 3.79 14.95
N PRO A 172 -4.88 4.61 15.68
CA PRO A 172 -4.08 4.16 16.84
C PRO A 172 -4.86 3.35 17.88
N ARG A 173 -6.08 3.78 18.23
CA ARG A 173 -6.94 3.11 19.23
C ARG A 173 -7.24 1.65 18.87
N LEU A 174 -7.35 1.35 17.57
CA LEU A 174 -7.72 0.02 17.09
C LEU A 174 -6.53 -0.90 16.80
N TYR A 175 -5.29 -0.38 16.83
CA TYR A 175 -4.10 -1.16 16.47
C TYR A 175 -3.97 -2.47 17.25
N ARG A 176 -4.16 -2.41 18.58
CA ARG A 176 -4.00 -3.57 19.45
C ARG A 176 -4.97 -4.72 19.10
N VAL A 177 -6.17 -4.38 18.64
CA VAL A 177 -7.22 -5.35 18.31
C VAL A 177 -7.12 -5.79 16.84
N ALA A 178 -6.85 -4.86 15.94
CA ALA A 178 -6.88 -5.12 14.51
C ALA A 178 -5.54 -5.66 13.97
N ARG A 179 -4.40 -5.11 14.43
CA ARG A 179 -3.08 -5.38 13.86
C ARG A 179 -2.12 -5.97 14.88
N HIS A 180 -2.31 -7.25 15.22
CA HIS A 180 -1.46 -7.96 16.18
C HIS A 180 0.01 -7.91 15.76
N GLY A 181 0.90 -7.53 16.69
CA GLY A 181 2.34 -7.36 16.44
C GLY A 181 2.73 -6.04 15.76
N GLY A 182 1.76 -5.32 15.18
CA GLY A 182 1.96 -3.99 14.64
C GLY A 182 1.97 -2.91 15.74
N ARG A 183 2.62 -1.78 15.46
CA ARG A 183 2.61 -0.58 16.31
C ARG A 183 2.47 0.66 15.45
N TYR A 184 1.57 1.57 15.83
CA TYR A 184 1.30 2.78 15.09
C TYR A 184 2.54 3.66 14.94
N GLU A 185 3.25 3.89 16.03
CA GLU A 185 4.47 4.70 16.07
C GLU A 185 5.58 4.09 15.19
N ARG A 186 5.63 2.76 15.10
CA ARG A 186 6.59 2.06 14.22
C ARG A 186 6.28 2.30 12.76
N THR A 187 5.01 2.35 12.38
CA THR A 187 4.57 2.73 11.02
C THR A 187 5.01 4.15 10.67
N LEU A 188 4.80 5.11 11.57
CA LEU A 188 5.24 6.49 11.35
C LEU A 188 6.77 6.61 11.27
N GLU A 189 7.48 5.90 12.14
CA GLU A 189 8.94 5.89 12.15
C GLU A 189 9.53 5.27 10.87
N LEU A 190 8.90 4.21 10.33
CA LEU A 190 9.28 3.62 9.05
C LEU A 190 9.27 4.69 7.94
N PHE A 191 8.22 5.49 7.85
CA PHE A 191 8.12 6.55 6.84
C PHE A 191 9.11 7.70 7.08
N ARG A 192 9.36 8.11 8.34
CA ARG A 192 10.40 9.10 8.66
C ARG A 192 11.77 8.63 8.17
N ARG A 193 12.12 7.37 8.42
CA ARG A 193 13.37 6.77 7.96
C ARG A 193 13.44 6.66 6.46
N ALA A 194 12.37 6.21 5.81
CA ALA A 194 12.31 6.15 4.35
C ALA A 194 12.54 7.53 3.72
N ARG A 195 11.89 8.58 4.24
CA ARG A 195 12.07 9.96 3.79
C ARG A 195 13.50 10.47 4.03
N ALA A 196 14.11 10.13 5.16
CA ALA A 196 15.48 10.51 5.46
C ALA A 196 16.50 9.82 4.56
N THR A 197 16.28 8.52 4.25
CA THR A 197 17.19 7.71 3.42
C THR A 197 17.03 8.01 1.93
N ALA A 198 15.80 8.16 1.45
CA ALA A 198 15.48 8.37 0.04
C ALA A 198 14.38 9.44 -0.12
N PRO A 199 14.70 10.74 -0.01
CA PRO A 199 13.71 11.83 -0.01
C PRO A 199 12.86 11.91 -1.29
N ALA A 200 13.38 11.42 -2.42
CA ALA A 200 12.70 11.40 -3.70
C ALA A 200 11.83 10.16 -3.92
N LEU A 201 11.91 9.14 -3.05
CA LEU A 201 11.12 7.92 -3.18
C LEU A 201 9.67 8.19 -2.74
N PRO A 202 8.69 8.11 -3.65
CA PRO A 202 7.29 8.25 -3.27
C PRO A 202 6.89 7.19 -2.25
N THR A 203 6.17 7.61 -1.20
CA THR A 203 5.67 6.71 -0.17
C THR A 203 4.16 6.64 -0.18
N LYS A 204 3.65 5.46 0.14
CA LYS A 204 2.22 5.15 0.09
C LYS A 204 1.78 4.45 1.35
N SER A 205 0.54 4.73 1.79
CA SER A 205 -0.10 4.01 2.89
C SER A 205 -1.56 3.70 2.57
N GLY A 206 -2.13 2.75 3.31
CA GLY A 206 -3.53 2.38 3.19
C GLY A 206 -4.21 2.27 4.55
N ILE A 207 -5.49 2.64 4.57
CA ILE A 207 -6.38 2.49 5.73
C ILE A 207 -7.61 1.72 5.29
N ILE A 208 -8.01 0.73 6.07
CA ILE A 208 -9.27 0.00 5.91
C ILE A 208 -10.31 0.59 6.85
N LEU A 209 -11.50 0.89 6.31
CA LEU A 209 -12.59 1.55 7.02
C LEU A 209 -13.70 0.56 7.38
N GLY A 210 -14.30 0.74 8.54
CA GLY A 210 -15.40 -0.10 9.02
C GLY A 210 -15.00 -1.05 10.14
N LEU A 211 -13.85 -0.81 10.79
CA LEU A 211 -13.40 -1.53 11.98
C LEU A 211 -13.86 -0.89 13.30
N GLY A 212 -14.53 0.30 13.25
CA GLY A 212 -15.01 1.05 14.42
C GLY A 212 -14.21 2.32 14.70
N GLU A 213 -13.45 2.79 13.73
CA GLU A 213 -12.80 4.09 13.75
C GLU A 213 -13.83 5.23 13.66
N GLU A 214 -13.51 6.38 14.26
CA GLU A 214 -14.28 7.59 14.16
C GLU A 214 -13.69 8.56 13.15
N ARG A 215 -14.53 9.44 12.55
CA ARG A 215 -14.08 10.38 11.51
C ARG A 215 -12.91 11.25 11.97
N HIS A 216 -12.95 11.76 13.18
CA HIS A 216 -11.87 12.60 13.71
C HIS A 216 -10.54 11.83 13.86
N GLU A 217 -10.59 10.54 14.26
CA GLU A 217 -9.40 9.67 14.36
C GLU A 217 -8.78 9.44 13.00
N LEU A 218 -9.61 9.25 11.95
CA LEU A 218 -9.13 9.13 10.56
C LEU A 218 -8.41 10.39 10.11
N LEU A 219 -8.95 11.57 10.35
CA LEU A 219 -8.33 12.83 9.96
C LEU A 219 -7.02 13.09 10.70
N VAL A 220 -6.92 12.71 11.98
CA VAL A 220 -5.66 12.75 12.74
C VAL A 220 -4.65 11.78 12.12
N THR A 221 -5.04 10.53 11.89
CA THR A 221 -4.18 9.52 11.27
C THR A 221 -3.68 9.96 9.88
N MET A 222 -4.55 10.56 9.07
CA MET A 222 -4.18 11.09 7.75
C MET A 222 -3.17 12.24 7.87
N ARG A 223 -3.32 13.13 8.84
CA ARG A 223 -2.35 14.20 9.12
C ARG A 223 -1.01 13.65 9.55
N ASP A 224 -1.00 12.71 10.50
CA ASP A 224 0.23 12.06 10.96
C ASP A 224 1.01 11.41 9.79
N LEU A 225 0.29 10.81 8.83
CA LEU A 225 0.91 10.23 7.64
C LEU A 225 1.50 11.29 6.71
N VAL A 226 0.81 12.41 6.47
CA VAL A 226 1.36 13.54 5.69
C VAL A 226 2.61 14.11 6.37
N ASP A 227 2.57 14.30 7.68
CA ASP A 227 3.68 14.88 8.47
C ASP A 227 4.96 14.05 8.38
N VAL A 228 4.83 12.72 8.26
CA VAL A 228 5.98 11.82 8.05
C VAL A 228 6.34 11.62 6.58
N GLY A 229 5.64 12.28 5.67
CA GLY A 229 5.99 12.35 4.23
C GLY A 229 5.29 11.35 3.33
N VAL A 230 4.19 10.71 3.79
CA VAL A 230 3.38 9.87 2.90
C VAL A 230 2.67 10.72 1.86
N SER A 231 2.88 10.40 0.59
CA SER A 231 2.34 11.16 -0.55
C SER A 231 1.08 10.54 -1.17
N ILE A 232 0.92 9.22 -1.08
CA ILE A 232 -0.21 8.49 -1.66
C ILE A 232 -0.99 7.78 -0.56
N LEU A 233 -2.32 7.97 -0.55
CA LEU A 233 -3.21 7.31 0.41
C LEU A 233 -4.25 6.46 -0.30
N THR A 234 -4.51 5.26 0.23
CA THR A 234 -5.66 4.44 -0.17
C THR A 234 -6.63 4.25 0.99
N LEU A 235 -7.93 4.40 0.72
CA LEU A 235 -9.01 4.18 1.69
C LEU A 235 -9.99 3.16 1.13
N GLY A 236 -10.14 2.02 1.79
CA GLY A 236 -11.01 0.94 1.34
C GLY A 236 -11.91 0.37 2.44
N GLN A 237 -13.07 -0.18 2.08
CA GLN A 237 -13.97 -0.81 3.05
C GLN A 237 -13.40 -2.13 3.56
N TYR A 238 -13.42 -2.34 4.86
CA TYR A 238 -13.20 -3.65 5.46
C TYR A 238 -14.30 -4.62 5.03
N LEU A 239 -13.89 -5.75 4.49
CA LEU A 239 -14.78 -6.86 4.16
C LEU A 239 -14.35 -8.06 4.98
N ARG A 240 -15.19 -8.47 5.92
CA ARG A 240 -14.92 -9.57 6.85
C ARG A 240 -14.68 -10.89 6.09
N PRO A 241 -13.50 -11.51 6.21
CA PRO A 241 -13.21 -12.74 5.48
C PRO A 241 -14.01 -13.95 5.98
N SER A 242 -14.16 -14.10 7.30
CA SER A 242 -14.92 -15.19 7.92
C SER A 242 -15.42 -14.80 9.32
N ALA A 243 -16.24 -15.65 9.93
CA ALA A 243 -16.76 -15.41 11.27
C ALA A 243 -15.70 -15.31 12.38
N GLN A 244 -14.49 -15.85 12.15
CA GLN A 244 -13.36 -15.74 13.08
C GLN A 244 -12.65 -14.38 13.06
N HIS A 245 -12.86 -13.58 12.02
CA HIS A 245 -12.25 -12.25 11.87
C HIS A 245 -13.09 -11.17 12.56
N LEU A 246 -12.51 -10.00 12.73
CA LEU A 246 -13.20 -8.86 13.33
C LEU A 246 -14.54 -8.58 12.64
N PRO A 247 -15.59 -8.25 13.38
CA PRO A 247 -16.86 -7.87 12.79
C PRO A 247 -16.72 -6.54 12.00
N VAL A 248 -17.54 -6.38 10.95
CA VAL A 248 -17.69 -5.08 10.31
C VAL A 248 -18.50 -4.19 11.25
N SER A 249 -17.92 -3.08 11.68
CA SER A 249 -18.62 -2.10 12.52
C SER A 249 -19.67 -1.31 11.73
N ARG A 250 -19.30 -0.88 10.50
CA ARG A 250 -20.23 -0.27 9.56
C ARG A 250 -19.74 -0.35 8.12
N TYR A 251 -20.67 -0.18 7.18
CA TYR A 251 -20.34 0.04 5.78
C TYR A 251 -20.42 1.52 5.46
N TYR A 252 -19.31 2.10 4.99
CA TYR A 252 -19.24 3.46 4.48
C TYR A 252 -19.93 3.55 3.11
N ARG A 253 -20.66 4.63 2.87
CA ARG A 253 -21.25 4.91 1.57
C ARG A 253 -20.21 5.49 0.61
N PRO A 254 -20.39 5.34 -0.71
CA PRO A 254 -19.46 5.92 -1.69
C PRO A 254 -19.19 7.40 -1.50
N GLU A 255 -20.20 8.17 -1.10
CA GLU A 255 -20.10 9.62 -0.85
C GLU A 255 -19.15 9.93 0.32
N GLU A 256 -19.16 9.11 1.37
CA GLU A 256 -18.27 9.27 2.53
C GLU A 256 -16.81 9.03 2.14
N PHE A 257 -16.54 8.09 1.21
CA PHE A 257 -15.21 7.90 0.63
C PHE A 257 -14.76 9.11 -0.18
N ALA A 258 -15.67 9.72 -0.95
CA ALA A 258 -15.35 10.93 -1.72
C ALA A 258 -15.00 12.10 -0.78
N GLU A 259 -15.78 12.31 0.27
CA GLU A 259 -15.49 13.34 1.29
C GLU A 259 -14.14 13.12 1.98
N LEU A 260 -13.79 11.86 2.31
CA LEU A 260 -12.49 11.52 2.92
C LEU A 260 -11.34 11.72 1.92
N ALA A 261 -11.56 11.46 0.63
CA ALA A 261 -10.58 11.74 -0.41
C ALA A 261 -10.32 13.25 -0.55
N ASP A 262 -11.37 14.07 -0.54
CA ASP A 262 -11.25 15.53 -0.56
C ASP A 262 -10.49 16.05 0.68
N ALA A 263 -10.84 15.54 1.86
CA ALA A 263 -10.14 15.87 3.10
C ALA A 263 -8.64 15.47 3.02
N GLY A 264 -8.32 14.31 2.45
CA GLY A 264 -6.94 13.87 2.28
C GLY A 264 -6.14 14.78 1.34
N ARG A 265 -6.73 15.15 0.21
CA ARG A 265 -6.10 16.14 -0.71
C ARG A 265 -5.88 17.49 -0.02
N ALA A 266 -6.86 17.96 0.74
CA ALA A 266 -6.73 19.19 1.52
C ALA A 266 -5.65 19.12 2.61
N LEU A 267 -5.35 17.95 3.16
CA LEU A 267 -4.28 17.72 4.11
C LEU A 267 -2.88 17.69 3.46
N GLY A 268 -2.78 17.49 2.13
CA GLY A 268 -1.52 17.52 1.40
C GLY A 268 -1.08 16.20 0.75
N PHE A 269 -1.91 15.15 0.74
CA PHE A 269 -1.61 13.99 -0.10
C PHE A 269 -1.64 14.38 -1.58
N THR A 270 -0.65 13.95 -2.34
CA THR A 270 -0.60 14.16 -3.80
C THR A 270 -1.63 13.31 -4.54
N HIS A 271 -1.94 12.12 -3.98
CA HIS A 271 -3.00 11.27 -4.51
C HIS A 271 -3.77 10.59 -3.39
N VAL A 272 -5.09 10.54 -3.50
CA VAL A 272 -5.97 9.76 -2.61
C VAL A 272 -6.91 8.92 -3.47
N GLU A 273 -6.74 7.60 -3.40
CA GLU A 273 -7.68 6.63 -3.98
C GLU A 273 -8.62 6.14 -2.88
N ALA A 274 -9.91 6.43 -2.98
CA ALA A 274 -10.87 6.10 -1.94
C ALA A 274 -12.15 5.51 -2.54
N GLY A 275 -12.61 4.40 -1.97
CA GLY A 275 -13.84 3.76 -2.41
C GLY A 275 -14.10 2.42 -1.74
N PRO A 276 -15.34 1.93 -1.81
CA PRO A 276 -15.74 0.70 -1.10
C PRO A 276 -14.92 -0.54 -1.48
N LEU A 277 -14.46 -0.62 -2.71
CA LEU A 277 -13.68 -1.75 -3.24
C LEU A 277 -12.19 -1.46 -3.35
N VAL A 278 -11.73 -0.26 -3.01
CA VAL A 278 -10.31 0.11 -3.05
C VAL A 278 -9.50 -0.82 -2.15
N ARG A 279 -8.34 -1.23 -2.64
CA ARG A 279 -7.27 -1.96 -1.95
C ARG A 279 -5.94 -1.28 -2.26
N SER A 280 -4.91 -1.56 -1.47
CA SER A 280 -3.60 -0.90 -1.63
C SER A 280 -3.03 -1.00 -3.04
N SER A 281 -3.27 -2.13 -3.74
CA SER A 281 -2.79 -2.34 -5.11
C SER A 281 -3.85 -2.07 -6.20
N TYR A 282 -5.08 -1.66 -5.83
CA TYR A 282 -6.12 -1.37 -6.80
C TYR A 282 -5.78 -0.12 -7.60
N HIS A 283 -5.73 -0.22 -8.93
CA HIS A 283 -5.30 0.86 -9.83
C HIS A 283 -3.89 1.45 -9.51
N ALA A 284 -2.99 0.67 -8.93
CA ALA A 284 -1.69 1.15 -8.43
C ALA A 284 -0.88 1.91 -9.50
N LYS A 285 -0.89 1.46 -10.77
CA LYS A 285 -0.25 2.17 -11.88
C LYS A 285 -0.80 3.60 -12.04
N LYS A 286 -2.13 3.76 -12.05
CA LYS A 286 -2.78 5.08 -12.18
C LYS A 286 -2.45 5.99 -11.00
N GLN A 287 -2.42 5.44 -9.79
CA GLN A 287 -2.05 6.18 -8.58
C GLN A 287 -0.59 6.71 -8.69
N ALA A 288 0.33 5.87 -9.15
CA ALA A 288 1.73 6.22 -9.36
C ALA A 288 1.90 7.30 -10.44
N ASP A 289 1.14 7.22 -11.54
CA ASP A 289 1.17 8.20 -12.64
C ASP A 289 0.69 9.57 -12.15
N SER A 290 -0.41 9.61 -11.39
CA SER A 290 -0.96 10.84 -10.80
C SER A 290 0.03 11.49 -9.85
N ALA A 291 0.66 10.74 -8.95
CA ALA A 291 1.64 11.25 -8.00
C ALA A 291 2.90 11.81 -8.70
N ALA A 292 3.34 11.20 -9.81
CA ALA A 292 4.50 11.66 -10.58
C ALA A 292 4.24 12.96 -11.35
N THR A 293 3.00 13.25 -11.72
CA THR A 293 2.62 14.47 -12.44
C THR A 293 2.65 15.68 -11.53
N ASP A 294 2.21 15.55 -10.28
CA ASP A 294 2.19 16.65 -9.29
C ASP A 294 3.60 17.07 -8.85
N VAL A 295 4.53 16.13 -8.75
CA VAL A 295 5.93 16.43 -8.39
C VAL A 295 6.62 17.28 -9.47
N ARG A 296 6.27 17.10 -10.75
CA ARG A 296 6.82 17.90 -11.87
C ARG A 296 6.16 19.27 -11.99
N GLY A 297 4.95 19.47 -11.45
CA GLY A 297 4.25 20.76 -11.42
C GLY A 297 4.65 21.70 -10.29
N ALA A 298 5.37 21.20 -9.30
CA ALA A 298 5.85 21.96 -8.15
C ALA A 298 7.27 22.48 -8.33
N GLU A 299 7.56 23.21 -9.45
CA GLU A 299 8.75 24.07 -9.48
C GLU A 299 8.62 25.15 -8.40
N PRO A 300 9.68 25.44 -7.62
CA PRO A 300 9.62 26.47 -6.58
C PRO A 300 9.31 27.81 -7.24
N ARG A 301 8.18 28.41 -6.87
CA ARG A 301 7.90 29.81 -7.20
C ARG A 301 9.08 30.65 -6.71
N ALA A 302 9.93 31.08 -7.63
CA ALA A 302 10.98 32.02 -7.38
C ALA A 302 10.40 33.22 -6.62
N SER A 303 10.90 33.47 -5.42
CA SER A 303 10.57 34.64 -4.62
C SER A 303 10.92 35.88 -5.43
N ARG A 304 9.91 36.55 -5.96
CA ARG A 304 10.05 37.90 -6.49
C ARG A 304 10.28 38.86 -5.33
N THR A 305 11.51 38.96 -4.86
CA THR A 305 11.94 40.09 -4.05
C THR A 305 12.24 41.23 -5.04
N GLY A 306 11.21 42.01 -5.32
CA GLY A 306 11.37 43.29 -5.98
C GLY A 306 12.02 44.29 -5.02
N HIS A 307 13.29 44.59 -5.22
CA HIS A 307 13.88 45.79 -4.65
C HIS A 307 13.42 47.00 -5.47
N PRO A 308 12.85 48.06 -4.86
CA PRO A 308 12.60 49.30 -5.54
C PRO A 308 13.97 49.97 -5.79
N ARG A 309 14.28 50.24 -7.06
CA ARG A 309 15.39 51.11 -7.43
C ARG A 309 15.07 52.54 -6.98
N SER A 310 15.86 53.08 -6.07
CA SER A 310 15.90 54.52 -5.77
C SER A 310 16.50 55.28 -6.95
N GLU A 311 15.75 56.21 -7.52
CA GLU A 311 16.23 57.18 -8.47
C GLU A 311 17.17 58.19 -7.76
N PRO A 312 18.26 58.66 -8.40
CA PRO A 312 19.02 59.75 -7.87
C PRO A 312 18.38 61.08 -8.29
N THR A 313 18.04 61.89 -7.31
CA THR A 313 17.69 63.29 -7.49
C THR A 313 18.88 64.07 -8.03
N ALA A 314 18.67 64.69 -9.19
CA ALA A 314 19.59 65.70 -9.71
C ALA A 314 19.33 67.03 -8.98
N ASP A 315 20.31 67.54 -8.27
CA ASP A 315 20.37 68.93 -7.82
C ASP A 315 21.02 69.79 -8.92
N LEU A 316 20.23 70.78 -9.30
CA LEU A 316 20.66 71.94 -10.05
C LEU A 316 21.32 72.93 -9.10
N LEU A 317 22.59 73.27 -9.33
CA LEU A 317 23.15 74.63 -9.41
C LEU A 317 24.59 74.57 -9.90
#